data_dffc0965f73d01cdb642515df9443b68
#
_entry.id   dffc0965f73d01cdb642515df9443b68
#
_cell.length_a   1.000
_cell.length_b   1.000
_cell.length_c   1.000
_cell.angle_alpha   90.00
_cell.angle_beta   90.00
_cell.angle_gamma   90.00
#
_symmetry.space_group_name_H-M   'P 1'
#
loop_
_entity.id
_entity.type
_entity.pdbx_description
1 polymer ?
#
loop_
_entity_poly.entity_id
_entity_poly.type
_entity_poly.pdbx_seq_one_letter_code
_entity_poly.pdbx_strand_id
1 'polypeptide(L)'
;MKCACGVYLKIHKLSFVRELLPAFWLIFLLGTASCSISHVIRTEDGQRIGVEQMIAEVSNSPVVFVGERHDVAAHHELQLDVIKGLHKTGTPLVIGIEMFAIDNQPVLDDWIARKIPEEKFVRVYQANWHNLNWGLYQDIFLFARDHDIPMVALNVPQPIVEKVAREGFLALSKTDLRAIPAESTVPLSEENIQFMAAHYPGHGKNSESFRHLCEAQALRNRVMAKTITRYLVNHPGARMVVLTGGAHAWSQGGIPAELGRLPYKVIIPPFPSAIEVRAGADYLLD
;
A
#
# COMPACT_ATOMS: atom_id res chain seq x y z
N MET A 1 -58.95 -7.89 -59.45
CA MET A 1 -58.74 -7.58 -60.88
C MET A 1 -57.29 -7.76 -61.22
N LYS A 2 -57.02 -8.75 -62.11
CA LYS A 2 -56.03 -8.81 -63.20
C LYS A 2 -54.55 -8.58 -62.78
N CYS A 3 -53.64 -9.33 -63.10
CA CYS A 3 -53.17 -10.41 -64.02
C CYS A 3 -51.67 -10.40 -63.86
N ALA A 4 -50.99 -11.46 -63.54
CA ALA A 4 -50.32 -12.43 -64.41
C ALA A 4 -49.18 -11.83 -65.25
N CYS A 5 -47.95 -12.28 -65.04
CA CYS A 5 -47.20 -13.00 -66.09
C CYS A 5 -45.86 -13.48 -65.52
N GLY A 6 -45.64 -14.76 -65.67
CA GLY A 6 -44.36 -15.40 -65.37
C GLY A 6 -43.37 -15.29 -66.52
N VAL A 7 -42.13 -15.41 -66.22
CA VAL A 7 -41.10 -15.87 -67.17
C VAL A 7 -40.08 -16.75 -66.38
N TYR A 8 -40.02 -18.02 -66.84
CA TYR A 8 -39.00 -18.98 -66.47
C TYR A 8 -37.67 -18.63 -67.18
N LEU A 9 -36.59 -18.48 -66.44
CA LEU A 9 -35.26 -18.55 -67.05
C LEU A 9 -34.42 -19.61 -66.33
N LYS A 10 -34.07 -20.64 -67.10
CA LYS A 10 -33.07 -21.65 -66.77
C LYS A 10 -31.72 -20.98 -66.60
N ILE A 11 -31.05 -21.18 -65.46
CA ILE A 11 -29.65 -20.86 -65.35
C ILE A 11 -28.87 -22.11 -65.00
N HIS A 12 -27.87 -22.35 -65.86
CA HIS A 12 -26.90 -23.43 -65.80
C HIS A 12 -26.06 -23.43 -64.51
N LYS A 13 -25.78 -24.62 -63.97
CA LYS A 13 -24.78 -24.86 -62.92
C LYS A 13 -23.40 -24.49 -63.42
N LEU A 14 -22.78 -23.48 -62.82
CA LEU A 14 -21.35 -23.29 -62.82
C LEU A 14 -20.82 -23.67 -61.42
N SER A 15 -20.00 -24.73 -61.42
CA SER A 15 -19.22 -25.17 -60.26
C SER A 15 -18.09 -24.16 -60.00
N PHE A 16 -18.19 -23.41 -58.91
CA PHE A 16 -17.09 -22.58 -58.41
C PHE A 16 -16.35 -23.35 -57.32
N VAL A 17 -15.13 -23.72 -57.62
CA VAL A 17 -14.14 -24.25 -56.66
C VAL A 17 -13.82 -23.12 -55.68
N ARG A 18 -14.18 -23.32 -54.43
CA ARG A 18 -13.91 -22.39 -53.33
C ARG A 18 -12.58 -22.74 -52.73
N GLU A 19 -11.52 -22.04 -53.16
CA GLU A 19 -10.20 -22.09 -52.48
C GLU A 19 -10.36 -21.53 -51.06
N LEU A 20 -10.10 -22.36 -50.06
CA LEU A 20 -10.05 -22.02 -48.66
C LEU A 20 -8.67 -21.34 -48.42
N LEU A 21 -8.66 -20.01 -48.36
CA LEU A 21 -7.57 -19.27 -47.78
C LEU A 21 -7.66 -19.35 -46.24
N PRO A 22 -6.60 -19.76 -45.54
CA PRO A 22 -6.61 -19.72 -44.08
C PRO A 22 -6.54 -18.25 -43.64
N ALA A 23 -7.60 -17.77 -42.99
CA ALA A 23 -7.61 -16.49 -42.31
C ALA A 23 -6.63 -16.60 -41.13
N PHE A 24 -5.42 -16.08 -41.28
CA PHE A 24 -4.49 -15.83 -40.16
C PHE A 24 -5.10 -14.73 -39.29
N TRP A 25 -5.72 -15.12 -38.17
CA TRP A 25 -6.07 -14.22 -37.10
C TRP A 25 -4.77 -13.78 -36.42
N LEU A 26 -4.25 -12.61 -36.82
CA LEU A 26 -3.23 -11.91 -36.05
C LEU A 26 -3.91 -11.45 -34.76
N ILE A 27 -3.78 -12.25 -33.69
CA ILE A 27 -4.09 -11.81 -32.31
C ILE A 27 -3.03 -10.76 -31.97
N PHE A 28 -3.38 -9.48 -32.15
CA PHE A 28 -2.67 -8.39 -31.52
C PHE A 28 -2.89 -8.52 -30.01
N LEU A 29 -1.97 -9.18 -29.33
CA LEU A 29 -1.79 -9.02 -27.89
C LEU A 29 -1.40 -7.56 -27.66
N LEU A 30 -2.40 -6.70 -27.47
CA LEU A 30 -2.20 -5.42 -26.82
C LEU A 30 -1.76 -5.73 -25.38
N GLY A 31 -0.46 -5.95 -25.22
CA GLY A 31 0.17 -5.90 -23.92
C GLY A 31 -0.13 -4.52 -23.34
N THR A 32 -0.96 -4.42 -22.34
CA THR A 32 -1.02 -3.24 -21.48
C THR A 32 0.37 -3.12 -20.88
N ALA A 33 1.18 -2.22 -21.43
CA ALA A 33 2.45 -1.86 -20.80
C ALA A 33 2.08 -1.28 -19.44
N SER A 34 2.14 -2.11 -18.41
CA SER A 34 2.17 -1.63 -17.04
C SER A 34 3.41 -0.75 -16.93
N CYS A 35 3.23 0.52 -16.61
CA CYS A 35 4.33 1.45 -16.44
C CYS A 35 4.95 1.15 -15.07
N SER A 36 5.74 0.08 -14.98
CA SER A 36 6.43 -0.31 -13.75
C SER A 36 7.53 0.72 -13.42
N ILE A 37 7.71 1.01 -12.14
CA ILE A 37 8.78 1.87 -11.65
C ILE A 37 10.10 1.09 -11.76
N SER A 38 10.96 1.49 -12.68
CA SER A 38 12.26 0.86 -12.90
C SER A 38 13.43 1.61 -12.26
N HIS A 39 13.21 2.87 -11.87
CA HIS A 39 14.22 3.75 -11.30
C HIS A 39 13.66 4.56 -10.15
N VAL A 40 14.55 5.01 -9.29
CA VAL A 40 14.26 5.92 -8.17
C VAL A 40 15.35 7.00 -8.10
N ILE A 41 15.03 8.11 -7.45
CA ILE A 41 16.01 9.16 -7.15
C ILE A 41 16.51 8.94 -5.72
N ARG A 42 17.80 8.66 -5.54
CA ARG A 42 18.45 8.65 -4.24
C ARG A 42 18.57 10.10 -3.74
N THR A 43 18.03 10.41 -2.57
CA THR A 43 17.89 11.79 -2.12
C THR A 43 19.19 12.39 -1.65
N GLU A 44 20.14 11.57 -1.16
CA GLU A 44 21.43 11.99 -0.64
C GLU A 44 22.29 12.74 -1.69
N ASP A 45 22.30 12.27 -2.93
CA ASP A 45 23.13 12.82 -4.01
C ASP A 45 22.32 13.21 -5.25
N GLY A 46 21.01 12.97 -5.27
CA GLY A 46 20.13 13.23 -6.39
C GLY A 46 20.30 12.28 -7.57
N GLN A 47 21.04 11.18 -7.43
CA GLN A 47 21.27 10.23 -8.53
C GLN A 47 20.02 9.40 -8.80
N ARG A 48 19.77 9.18 -10.09
CA ARG A 48 18.78 8.24 -10.58
C ARG A 48 19.40 6.84 -10.64
N ILE A 49 18.90 5.91 -9.84
CA ILE A 49 19.41 4.54 -9.74
C ILE A 49 18.31 3.52 -10.05
N GLY A 50 18.70 2.31 -10.43
CA GLY A 50 17.76 1.21 -10.65
C GLY A 50 17.17 0.69 -9.35
N VAL A 51 15.95 0.14 -9.42
CA VAL A 51 15.25 -0.47 -8.26
C VAL A 51 16.05 -1.59 -7.62
N GLU A 52 16.75 -2.43 -8.40
CA GLU A 52 17.60 -3.50 -7.87
C GLU A 52 18.75 -2.95 -7.01
N GLN A 53 19.38 -1.86 -7.45
CA GLN A 53 20.44 -1.20 -6.69
C GLN A 53 19.87 -0.61 -5.38
N MET A 54 18.74 0.06 -5.45
CA MET A 54 18.06 0.58 -4.25
C MET A 54 17.77 -0.55 -3.26
N ILE A 55 17.22 -1.69 -3.71
CA ILE A 55 16.93 -2.85 -2.86
C ILE A 55 18.21 -3.36 -2.19
N ALA A 56 19.33 -3.42 -2.91
CA ALA A 56 20.61 -3.81 -2.33
C ALA A 56 21.08 -2.81 -1.24
N GLU A 57 20.92 -1.52 -1.48
CA GLU A 57 21.30 -0.46 -0.53
C GLU A 57 20.46 -0.49 0.77
N VAL A 58 19.15 -0.77 0.67
CA VAL A 58 18.26 -0.85 1.85
C VAL A 58 18.30 -2.21 2.56
N SER A 59 18.96 -3.20 1.96
CA SER A 59 18.93 -4.60 2.42
C SER A 59 19.49 -4.83 3.84
N ASN A 60 20.28 -3.92 4.37
CA ASN A 60 20.82 -4.01 5.73
C ASN A 60 19.99 -3.24 6.79
N SER A 61 18.94 -2.54 6.36
CA SER A 61 18.08 -1.81 7.29
C SER A 61 17.08 -2.74 7.98
N PRO A 62 16.90 -2.64 9.31
CA PRO A 62 15.91 -3.45 10.02
C PRO A 62 14.47 -3.08 9.68
N VAL A 63 14.21 -1.84 9.24
CA VAL A 63 12.89 -1.37 8.78
C VAL A 63 13.05 -0.67 7.44
N VAL A 64 12.22 -1.07 6.47
CA VAL A 64 12.14 -0.43 5.15
C VAL A 64 10.70 0.00 4.91
N PHE A 65 10.45 1.29 4.93
CA PHE A 65 9.16 1.86 4.56
C PHE A 65 9.05 1.97 3.05
N VAL A 66 7.97 1.44 2.48
CA VAL A 66 7.64 1.59 1.06
C VAL A 66 6.26 2.26 0.98
N GLY A 67 6.30 3.58 0.92
CA GLY A 67 5.11 4.41 0.88
C GLY A 67 4.47 4.42 -0.51
N GLU A 68 3.17 4.70 -0.52
CA GLU A 68 2.37 4.64 -1.73
C GLU A 68 1.37 5.79 -1.86
N ARG A 69 0.79 5.92 -3.04
CA ARG A 69 -0.57 6.41 -3.24
C ARG A 69 -1.44 5.18 -3.47
N HIS A 70 -2.48 5.05 -2.69
CA HIS A 70 -3.33 3.84 -2.61
C HIS A 70 -4.00 3.44 -3.93
N ASP A 71 -4.12 4.38 -4.88
CA ASP A 71 -4.78 4.21 -6.17
C ASP A 71 -3.82 3.96 -7.35
N VAL A 72 -2.50 3.88 -7.10
CA VAL A 72 -1.47 3.80 -8.15
C VAL A 72 -0.86 2.40 -8.20
N ALA A 73 -1.22 1.61 -9.22
CA ALA A 73 -0.76 0.23 -9.39
C ALA A 73 0.77 0.07 -9.37
N ALA A 74 1.50 0.97 -10.04
CA ALA A 74 2.96 0.91 -10.09
C ALA A 74 3.63 1.00 -8.70
N HIS A 75 2.97 1.66 -7.71
CA HIS A 75 3.49 1.69 -6.35
C HIS A 75 3.39 0.32 -5.66
N HIS A 76 2.32 -0.42 -5.90
CA HIS A 76 2.11 -1.76 -5.35
C HIS A 76 3.00 -2.79 -6.03
N GLU A 77 3.25 -2.63 -7.34
CA GLU A 77 4.24 -3.42 -8.07
C GLU A 77 5.64 -3.23 -7.46
N LEU A 78 6.05 -1.98 -7.20
CA LEU A 78 7.31 -1.68 -6.53
C LEU A 78 7.38 -2.26 -5.12
N GLN A 79 6.30 -2.16 -4.33
CA GLN A 79 6.22 -2.78 -3.00
C GLN A 79 6.51 -4.29 -3.09
N LEU A 80 5.89 -4.96 -4.06
CA LEU A 80 6.11 -6.38 -4.30
C LEU A 80 7.55 -6.68 -4.73
N ASP A 81 8.15 -5.85 -5.58
CA ASP A 81 9.54 -6.01 -6.03
C ASP A 81 10.52 -5.84 -4.85
N VAL A 82 10.30 -4.86 -3.97
CA VAL A 82 11.09 -4.68 -2.74
C VAL A 82 10.95 -5.91 -1.83
N ILE A 83 9.74 -6.41 -1.61
CA ILE A 83 9.49 -7.62 -0.80
C ILE A 83 10.23 -8.82 -1.41
N LYS A 84 10.08 -9.07 -2.71
CA LYS A 84 10.76 -10.18 -3.41
C LYS A 84 12.28 -10.07 -3.34
N GLY A 85 12.80 -8.85 -3.54
CA GLY A 85 14.25 -8.62 -3.50
C GLY A 85 14.83 -8.83 -2.10
N LEU A 86 14.17 -8.32 -1.07
CA LEU A 86 14.61 -8.52 0.32
C LEU A 86 14.42 -9.97 0.78
N HIS A 87 13.37 -10.66 0.36
CA HIS A 87 13.17 -12.09 0.65
C HIS A 87 14.33 -12.96 0.11
N LYS A 88 14.83 -12.65 -1.09
CA LYS A 88 15.97 -13.36 -1.71
C LYS A 88 17.27 -13.25 -0.90
N THR A 89 17.40 -12.28 0.00
CA THR A 89 18.61 -12.14 0.83
C THR A 89 18.74 -13.23 1.89
N GLY A 90 17.67 -14.00 2.16
CA GLY A 90 17.64 -15.06 3.18
C GLY A 90 17.53 -14.54 4.62
N THR A 91 17.51 -13.22 4.86
CA THR A 91 17.22 -12.65 6.18
C THR A 91 15.73 -12.86 6.49
N PRO A 92 15.36 -13.26 7.71
CA PRO A 92 13.96 -13.37 8.11
C PRO A 92 13.20 -12.09 7.81
N LEU A 93 12.20 -12.18 6.93
CA LEU A 93 11.41 -11.04 6.46
C LEU A 93 10.02 -11.09 7.09
N VAL A 94 9.47 -9.92 7.41
CA VAL A 94 8.09 -9.72 7.83
C VAL A 94 7.51 -8.52 7.10
N ILE A 95 6.22 -8.52 6.82
CA ILE A 95 5.52 -7.42 6.16
C ILE A 95 4.61 -6.76 7.19
N GLY A 96 4.90 -5.49 7.53
CA GLY A 96 4.01 -4.64 8.30
C GLY A 96 3.03 -3.93 7.37
N ILE A 97 1.73 -3.99 7.68
CA ILE A 97 0.70 -3.49 6.76
C ILE A 97 -0.28 -2.53 7.44
N GLU A 98 -0.39 -1.32 6.88
CA GLU A 98 -1.32 -0.30 7.38
C GLU A 98 -2.78 -0.68 7.20
N MET A 99 -3.10 -1.43 6.13
CA MET A 99 -4.46 -1.76 5.72
C MET A 99 -5.20 -2.71 6.69
N PHE A 100 -4.53 -3.16 7.73
CA PHE A 100 -5.16 -3.97 8.80
C PHE A 100 -4.97 -3.33 10.17
N ALA A 101 -6.06 -3.23 10.92
CA ALA A 101 -6.02 -2.82 12.31
C ALA A 101 -5.49 -3.94 13.21
N ILE A 102 -4.81 -3.58 14.30
CA ILE A 102 -4.10 -4.51 15.19
C ILE A 102 -4.98 -5.63 15.79
N ASP A 103 -6.27 -5.39 15.93
CA ASP A 103 -7.25 -6.40 16.38
C ASP A 103 -7.58 -7.45 15.31
N ASN A 104 -7.19 -7.23 14.07
CA ASN A 104 -7.33 -8.17 12.97
C ASN A 104 -6.07 -9.04 12.73
N GLN A 105 -5.07 -8.99 13.60
CA GLN A 105 -3.88 -9.84 13.49
C GLN A 105 -4.21 -11.33 13.30
N PRO A 106 -5.18 -11.93 14.02
CA PRO A 106 -5.52 -13.36 13.83
C PRO A 106 -5.94 -13.70 12.40
N VAL A 107 -6.52 -12.75 11.65
CA VAL A 107 -6.93 -12.98 10.25
C VAL A 107 -5.70 -13.05 9.34
N LEU A 108 -4.69 -12.20 9.57
CA LEU A 108 -3.41 -12.27 8.83
C LEU A 108 -2.67 -13.58 9.14
N ASP A 109 -2.65 -14.00 10.42
CA ASP A 109 -2.04 -15.26 10.83
C ASP A 109 -2.72 -16.46 10.17
N ASP A 110 -4.07 -16.48 10.14
CA ASP A 110 -4.85 -17.53 9.49
C ASP A 110 -4.68 -17.52 7.96
N TRP A 111 -4.48 -16.32 7.35
CA TRP A 111 -4.18 -16.20 5.93
C TRP A 111 -2.84 -16.82 5.57
N ILE A 112 -1.78 -16.47 6.28
CA ILE A 112 -0.44 -17.02 6.07
C ILE A 112 -0.42 -18.53 6.33
N ALA A 113 -1.13 -18.99 7.37
CA ALA A 113 -1.26 -20.42 7.68
C ALA A 113 -2.20 -21.18 6.73
N ARG A 114 -2.78 -20.55 5.71
CA ARG A 114 -3.75 -21.12 4.73
C ARG A 114 -5.00 -21.70 5.39
N LYS A 115 -5.39 -21.19 6.57
CA LYS A 115 -6.56 -21.67 7.33
C LYS A 115 -7.88 -21.04 6.89
N ILE A 116 -7.82 -19.95 6.13
CA ILE A 116 -9.00 -19.26 5.60
C ILE A 116 -8.93 -19.15 4.08
N PRO A 117 -10.06 -19.30 3.36
CA PRO A 117 -10.11 -19.10 1.92
C PRO A 117 -10.01 -17.62 1.56
N GLU A 118 -9.55 -17.33 0.35
CA GLU A 118 -9.34 -15.96 -0.15
C GLU A 118 -10.60 -15.10 -0.05
N GLU A 119 -11.77 -15.65 -0.39
CA GLU A 119 -13.03 -14.91 -0.29
C GLU A 119 -13.34 -14.39 1.11
N LYS A 120 -13.00 -15.19 2.15
CA LYS A 120 -13.17 -14.76 3.55
C LYS A 120 -12.15 -13.69 3.91
N PHE A 121 -10.90 -13.85 3.47
CA PHE A 121 -9.83 -12.88 3.69
C PHE A 121 -10.17 -11.53 3.05
N VAL A 122 -10.58 -11.52 1.77
CA VAL A 122 -10.96 -10.31 1.02
C VAL A 122 -12.12 -9.57 1.70
N ARG A 123 -13.10 -10.28 2.25
CA ARG A 123 -14.19 -9.63 3.02
C ARG A 123 -13.66 -8.86 4.25
N VAL A 124 -12.69 -9.43 4.96
CA VAL A 124 -12.08 -8.73 6.11
C VAL A 124 -11.21 -7.57 5.66
N TYR A 125 -10.43 -7.75 4.59
CA TYR A 125 -9.67 -6.66 3.97
C TYR A 125 -10.57 -5.47 3.61
N GLN A 126 -11.68 -5.72 2.92
CA GLN A 126 -12.64 -4.70 2.52
C GLN A 126 -13.35 -4.05 3.73
N ALA A 127 -13.58 -4.80 4.81
CA ALA A 127 -14.17 -4.25 6.04
C ALA A 127 -13.19 -3.32 6.79
N ASN A 128 -11.89 -3.59 6.71
CA ASN A 128 -10.86 -2.70 7.28
C ASN A 128 -10.67 -1.44 6.46
N TRP A 129 -10.85 -1.53 5.11
CA TRP A 129 -10.61 -0.41 4.23
C TRP A 129 -11.53 -0.44 3.00
N HIS A 130 -12.69 0.19 3.11
CA HIS A 130 -13.79 0.11 2.14
C HIS A 130 -13.44 0.58 0.71
N ASN A 131 -12.47 1.48 0.56
CA ASN A 131 -12.18 2.16 -0.71
C ASN A 131 -10.90 1.66 -1.39
N LEU A 132 -10.20 0.66 -0.84
CA LEU A 132 -9.00 0.12 -1.45
C LEU A 132 -9.33 -1.10 -2.32
N ASN A 133 -8.96 -0.99 -3.59
CA ASN A 133 -9.13 -2.07 -4.53
C ASN A 133 -8.22 -3.26 -4.18
N TRP A 134 -8.82 -4.41 -3.83
CA TRP A 134 -8.10 -5.65 -3.54
C TRP A 134 -7.10 -6.02 -4.65
N GLY A 135 -7.49 -5.87 -5.93
CA GLY A 135 -6.64 -6.21 -7.07
C GLY A 135 -5.29 -5.48 -7.11
N LEU A 136 -5.14 -4.34 -6.40
CA LEU A 136 -3.87 -3.63 -6.30
C LEU A 136 -2.91 -4.29 -5.29
N TYR A 137 -3.44 -4.95 -4.27
CA TYR A 137 -2.66 -5.54 -3.17
C TYR A 137 -2.58 -7.07 -3.24
N GLN A 138 -3.45 -7.70 -4.04
CA GLN A 138 -3.62 -9.15 -4.09
C GLN A 138 -2.30 -9.89 -4.23
N ASP A 139 -1.44 -9.47 -5.15
CA ASP A 139 -0.17 -10.15 -5.43
C ASP A 139 0.80 -10.11 -4.25
N ILE A 140 0.76 -9.04 -3.44
CA ILE A 140 1.55 -8.92 -2.21
C ILE A 140 1.07 -9.95 -1.18
N PHE A 141 -0.24 -10.03 -0.95
CA PHE A 141 -0.82 -10.97 0.01
C PHE A 141 -0.64 -12.43 -0.42
N LEU A 142 -0.77 -12.72 -1.72
CA LEU A 142 -0.52 -14.04 -2.28
C LEU A 142 0.95 -14.42 -2.14
N PHE A 143 1.87 -13.52 -2.50
CA PHE A 143 3.30 -13.77 -2.35
C PHE A 143 3.68 -14.04 -0.89
N ALA A 144 3.17 -13.25 0.05
CA ALA A 144 3.43 -13.45 1.47
C ALA A 144 2.95 -14.84 1.94
N ARG A 145 1.73 -15.24 1.57
CA ARG A 145 1.16 -16.55 1.90
C ARG A 145 1.95 -17.69 1.28
N ASP A 146 2.31 -17.57 0.00
CA ASP A 146 2.94 -18.66 -0.75
C ASP A 146 4.40 -18.89 -0.33
N HIS A 147 5.01 -17.89 0.31
CA HIS A 147 6.38 -17.96 0.85
C HIS A 147 6.43 -17.99 2.40
N ASP A 148 5.28 -18.18 3.05
CA ASP A 148 5.17 -18.22 4.52
C ASP A 148 5.78 -16.98 5.21
N ILE A 149 5.70 -15.80 4.57
CA ILE A 149 6.21 -14.53 5.13
C ILE A 149 5.18 -13.99 6.11
N PRO A 150 5.51 -13.83 7.42
CA PRO A 150 4.58 -13.27 8.38
C PRO A 150 4.12 -11.87 8.00
N MET A 151 2.85 -11.56 8.27
CA MET A 151 2.29 -10.23 8.12
C MET A 151 1.85 -9.68 9.47
N VAL A 152 2.09 -8.39 9.70
CA VAL A 152 1.75 -7.70 10.96
C VAL A 152 0.76 -6.58 10.67
N ALA A 153 -0.40 -6.66 11.30
CA ALA A 153 -1.41 -5.61 11.33
C ALA A 153 -0.88 -4.42 12.15
N LEU A 154 -0.84 -3.24 11.57
CA LEU A 154 -0.20 -2.09 12.19
C LEU A 154 -1.18 -1.05 12.70
N ASN A 155 -2.34 -0.89 12.06
CA ASN A 155 -3.20 0.28 12.24
C ASN A 155 -4.07 0.20 13.50
N VAL A 156 -4.58 1.35 13.88
CA VAL A 156 -5.58 1.50 14.96
C VAL A 156 -6.94 0.98 14.49
N PRO A 157 -7.74 0.32 15.36
CA PRO A 157 -9.13 0.00 15.03
C PRO A 157 -9.90 1.24 14.58
N GLN A 158 -10.59 1.14 13.44
CA GLN A 158 -11.27 2.27 12.78
C GLN A 158 -12.20 3.06 13.70
N PRO A 159 -13.03 2.45 14.58
CA PRO A 159 -13.90 3.21 15.49
C PRO A 159 -13.13 4.14 16.44
N ILE A 160 -11.91 3.77 16.84
CA ILE A 160 -11.04 4.60 17.70
C ILE A 160 -10.51 5.79 16.89
N VAL A 161 -10.04 5.55 15.65
CA VAL A 161 -9.58 6.62 14.75
C VAL A 161 -10.68 7.65 14.50
N GLU A 162 -11.89 7.19 14.14
CA GLU A 162 -13.05 8.04 13.86
C GLU A 162 -13.46 8.86 15.09
N LYS A 163 -13.42 8.25 16.25
CA LYS A 163 -13.73 8.93 17.53
C LYS A 163 -12.73 10.05 17.80
N VAL A 164 -11.42 9.78 17.66
CA VAL A 164 -10.39 10.80 17.84
C VAL A 164 -10.50 11.90 16.78
N ALA A 165 -10.73 11.55 15.51
CA ALA A 165 -10.89 12.53 14.44
C ALA A 165 -12.09 13.47 14.66
N ARG A 166 -13.13 13.01 15.34
CA ARG A 166 -14.33 13.78 15.63
C ARG A 166 -14.26 14.54 16.95
N GLU A 167 -13.69 13.94 18.00
CA GLU A 167 -13.82 14.40 19.38
C GLU A 167 -12.48 14.56 20.12
N GLY A 168 -11.35 14.22 19.48
CA GLY A 168 -10.00 14.31 20.06
C GLY A 168 -9.65 13.17 21.03
N PHE A 169 -8.41 13.17 21.51
CA PHE A 169 -7.87 12.16 22.43
C PHE A 169 -8.65 12.03 23.74
N LEU A 170 -9.16 13.17 24.25
CA LEU A 170 -9.86 13.20 25.53
C LEU A 170 -11.17 12.42 25.53
N ALA A 171 -11.74 12.15 24.37
CA ALA A 171 -12.96 11.37 24.22
C ALA A 171 -12.75 9.86 24.38
N LEU A 172 -11.50 9.37 24.36
CA LEU A 172 -11.23 7.95 24.45
C LEU A 172 -11.56 7.39 25.84
N SER A 173 -12.36 6.34 25.84
CA SER A 173 -12.71 5.60 27.04
C SER A 173 -11.54 4.73 27.54
N LYS A 174 -11.63 4.26 28.79
CA LYS A 174 -10.68 3.26 29.32
C LYS A 174 -10.62 1.98 28.47
N THR A 175 -11.70 1.63 27.80
CA THR A 175 -11.77 0.46 26.91
C THR A 175 -11.00 0.74 25.62
N ASP A 176 -11.18 1.92 24.99
CA ASP A 176 -10.45 2.34 23.80
C ASP A 176 -8.94 2.37 24.09
N LEU A 177 -8.53 2.94 25.22
CA LEU A 177 -7.12 3.02 25.63
C LEU A 177 -6.47 1.65 25.89
N ARG A 178 -7.25 0.64 26.32
CA ARG A 178 -6.75 -0.74 26.47
C ARG A 178 -6.61 -1.48 25.15
N ALA A 179 -7.32 -1.04 24.12
CA ALA A 179 -7.27 -1.65 22.79
C ALA A 179 -6.07 -1.18 21.95
N ILE A 180 -5.31 -0.18 22.41
CA ILE A 180 -4.13 0.35 21.74
C ILE A 180 -2.90 0.29 22.65
N PRO A 181 -1.67 0.30 22.13
CA PRO A 181 -0.45 0.36 22.93
C PRO A 181 -0.46 1.56 23.89
N ALA A 182 0.07 1.37 25.09
CA ALA A 182 0.19 2.44 26.08
C ALA A 182 0.95 3.67 25.51
N GLU A 183 0.65 4.86 26.03
CA GLU A 183 1.30 6.12 25.62
C GLU A 183 1.14 6.49 24.13
N SER A 184 0.11 6.01 23.46
CA SER A 184 -0.18 6.39 22.07
C SER A 184 -0.90 7.73 21.95
N THR A 185 -1.46 8.27 23.04
CA THR A 185 -2.24 9.52 23.09
C THR A 185 -1.48 10.68 23.73
N VAL A 186 -0.17 10.73 23.57
CA VAL A 186 0.64 11.86 24.06
C VAL A 186 0.35 13.13 23.25
N PRO A 187 0.57 14.34 23.82
CA PRO A 187 0.33 15.59 23.12
C PRO A 187 1.01 15.65 21.75
N LEU A 188 0.39 16.40 20.83
CA LEU A 188 0.94 16.65 19.51
C LEU A 188 2.22 17.47 19.61
N SER A 189 3.23 17.14 18.78
CA SER A 189 4.36 18.01 18.54
C SER A 189 4.01 19.07 17.49
N GLU A 190 4.80 20.16 17.45
CA GLU A 190 4.65 21.17 16.42
C GLU A 190 4.91 20.60 15.02
N GLU A 191 5.84 19.64 14.89
CA GLU A 191 6.10 18.93 13.64
C GLU A 191 4.88 18.17 13.14
N ASN A 192 4.14 17.49 14.04
CA ASN A 192 2.90 16.80 13.65
C ASN A 192 1.88 17.78 13.08
N ILE A 193 1.71 18.96 13.72
CA ILE A 193 0.77 19.99 13.28
C ILE A 193 1.19 20.60 11.93
N GLN A 194 2.47 20.93 11.78
CA GLN A 194 3.03 21.48 10.54
C GLN A 194 2.93 20.48 9.37
N PHE A 195 3.25 19.22 9.64
CA PHE A 195 3.09 18.15 8.66
C PHE A 195 1.65 18.06 8.15
N MET A 196 0.68 18.00 9.06
CA MET A 196 -0.74 17.94 8.70
C MET A 196 -1.19 19.20 7.96
N ALA A 197 -0.77 20.37 8.39
CA ALA A 197 -1.11 21.63 7.74
C ALA A 197 -0.59 21.74 6.31
N ALA A 198 0.52 21.10 6.03
CA ALA A 198 1.13 21.05 4.70
C ALA A 198 0.47 20.04 3.76
N HIS A 199 0.03 18.90 4.30
CA HIS A 199 -0.57 17.82 3.50
C HIS A 199 -2.08 17.93 3.35
N TYR A 200 -2.76 18.65 4.26
CA TYR A 200 -4.22 18.82 4.28
C TYR A 200 -4.60 20.32 4.28
N PRO A 201 -4.31 21.07 3.20
CA PRO A 201 -4.42 22.53 3.18
C PRO A 201 -5.86 23.07 3.26
N GLY A 202 -6.88 22.24 3.15
CA GLY A 202 -8.29 22.62 3.19
C GLY A 202 -8.88 22.87 4.57
N HIS A 203 -8.16 22.56 5.64
CA HIS A 203 -8.65 22.70 7.01
C HIS A 203 -8.05 23.92 7.68
N GLY A 204 -8.90 24.75 8.31
CA GLY A 204 -8.43 25.94 9.06
C GLY A 204 -7.48 25.52 10.18
N LYS A 205 -6.21 25.87 10.07
CA LYS A 205 -5.08 25.40 10.92
C LYS A 205 -5.29 25.56 12.43
N ASN A 206 -6.15 26.48 12.83
CA ASN A 206 -6.46 26.81 14.22
C ASN A 206 -7.82 26.24 14.68
N SER A 207 -8.51 25.44 13.87
CA SER A 207 -9.79 24.88 14.25
C SER A 207 -9.60 23.64 15.15
N GLU A 208 -10.53 23.42 16.06
CA GLU A 208 -10.58 22.23 16.90
C GLU A 208 -10.67 20.95 16.05
N SER A 209 -11.47 20.99 14.98
CA SER A 209 -11.60 19.87 14.05
C SER A 209 -10.27 19.52 13.36
N PHE A 210 -9.47 20.53 12.99
CA PHE A 210 -8.13 20.30 12.43
C PHE A 210 -7.19 19.66 13.47
N ARG A 211 -7.23 20.13 14.72
CA ARG A 211 -6.47 19.54 15.82
C ARG A 211 -6.83 18.08 16.03
N HIS A 212 -8.12 17.72 16.03
CA HIS A 212 -8.58 16.33 16.16
C HIS A 212 -8.09 15.46 14.99
N LEU A 213 -8.04 15.99 13.76
CA LEU A 213 -7.44 15.28 12.63
C LEU A 213 -5.93 15.05 12.84
N CYS A 214 -5.20 16.03 13.36
CA CYS A 214 -3.79 15.87 13.71
C CYS A 214 -3.61 14.81 14.80
N GLU A 215 -4.48 14.79 15.81
CA GLU A 215 -4.48 13.78 16.87
C GLU A 215 -4.74 12.37 16.33
N ALA A 216 -5.69 12.20 15.41
CA ALA A 216 -5.99 10.93 14.78
C ALA A 216 -4.81 10.41 13.94
N GLN A 217 -4.16 11.30 13.19
CA GLN A 217 -2.97 10.95 12.40
C GLN A 217 -1.79 10.55 13.29
N ALA A 218 -1.52 11.34 14.34
CA ALA A 218 -0.45 11.05 15.29
C ALA A 218 -0.72 9.74 16.05
N LEU A 219 -1.97 9.47 16.44
CA LEU A 219 -2.37 8.19 17.04
C LEU A 219 -2.00 7.01 16.14
N ARG A 220 -2.39 7.08 14.87
CA ARG A 220 -2.08 6.02 13.90
C ARG A 220 -0.57 5.81 13.78
N ASN A 221 0.22 6.88 13.58
CA ASN A 221 1.67 6.79 13.47
C ASN A 221 2.30 6.13 14.70
N ARG A 222 1.88 6.53 15.91
CA ARG A 222 2.41 6.00 17.17
C ARG A 222 2.06 4.54 17.41
N VAL A 223 0.81 4.15 17.13
CA VAL A 223 0.38 2.75 17.26
C VAL A 223 1.16 1.88 16.29
N MET A 224 1.30 2.32 15.03
CA MET A 224 2.08 1.60 14.03
C MET A 224 3.56 1.49 14.44
N ALA A 225 4.19 2.58 14.87
CA ALA A 225 5.59 2.56 15.32
C ALA A 225 5.82 1.64 16.52
N LYS A 226 4.93 1.70 17.53
CA LYS A 226 5.00 0.82 18.71
C LYS A 226 4.80 -0.65 18.35
N THR A 227 3.93 -0.94 17.39
CA THR A 227 3.70 -2.30 16.90
C THR A 227 4.92 -2.84 16.16
N ILE A 228 5.52 -2.03 15.27
CA ILE A 228 6.77 -2.35 14.56
C ILE A 228 7.89 -2.64 15.57
N THR A 229 8.13 -1.70 16.51
CA THR A 229 9.18 -1.83 17.52
C THR A 229 8.99 -3.07 18.37
N ARG A 230 7.78 -3.31 18.89
CA ARG A 230 7.46 -4.48 19.70
C ARG A 230 7.69 -5.78 18.94
N TYR A 231 7.31 -5.84 17.66
CA TYR A 231 7.53 -7.03 16.84
C TYR A 231 9.01 -7.33 16.69
N LEU A 232 9.81 -6.34 16.30
CA LEU A 232 11.25 -6.52 16.07
C LEU A 232 12.04 -6.80 17.35
N VAL A 233 11.64 -6.26 18.50
CA VAL A 233 12.22 -6.63 19.80
C VAL A 233 11.98 -8.10 20.13
N ASN A 234 10.80 -8.62 19.80
CA ASN A 234 10.44 -10.02 20.05
C ASN A 234 10.98 -10.98 18.98
N HIS A 235 11.45 -10.48 17.84
CA HIS A 235 12.00 -11.28 16.74
C HIS A 235 13.36 -10.71 16.30
N PRO A 236 14.40 -10.87 17.15
CA PRO A 236 15.72 -10.32 16.85
C PRO A 236 16.28 -10.92 15.55
N GLY A 237 16.82 -10.06 14.69
CA GLY A 237 17.35 -10.43 13.38
C GLY A 237 16.31 -10.44 12.24
N ALA A 238 15.03 -10.24 12.53
CA ALA A 238 14.02 -10.04 11.49
C ALA A 238 14.13 -8.62 10.91
N ARG A 239 13.78 -8.50 9.61
CA ARG A 239 13.61 -7.25 8.89
C ARG A 239 12.14 -7.03 8.58
N MET A 240 11.64 -5.82 8.76
CA MET A 240 10.27 -5.48 8.41
C MET A 240 10.21 -4.55 7.19
N VAL A 241 9.47 -4.96 6.17
CA VAL A 241 9.00 -4.06 5.10
C VAL A 241 7.64 -3.52 5.54
N VAL A 242 7.51 -2.19 5.60
CA VAL A 242 6.28 -1.52 6.04
C VAL A 242 5.59 -0.89 4.84
N LEU A 243 4.38 -1.38 4.54
CA LEU A 243 3.53 -0.88 3.46
C LEU A 243 2.51 0.10 4.02
N THR A 244 2.55 1.33 3.55
CA THR A 244 1.70 2.41 4.08
C THR A 244 1.53 3.52 3.06
N GLY A 245 0.51 4.35 3.22
CA GLY A 245 0.43 5.61 2.49
C GLY A 245 1.67 6.49 2.70
N GLY A 246 2.10 7.20 1.66
CA GLY A 246 3.34 7.97 1.67
C GLY A 246 3.45 8.96 2.83
N ALA A 247 2.34 9.55 3.26
CA ALA A 247 2.30 10.45 4.41
C ALA A 247 2.69 9.78 5.73
N HIS A 248 2.32 8.51 5.92
CA HIS A 248 2.71 7.71 7.08
C HIS A 248 4.18 7.25 7.00
N ALA A 249 4.70 7.00 5.80
CA ALA A 249 6.08 6.58 5.58
C ALA A 249 7.10 7.73 5.72
N TRP A 250 6.68 8.98 5.64
CA TRP A 250 7.59 10.12 5.65
C TRP A 250 8.29 10.30 7.01
N SER A 251 9.62 10.51 7.00
CA SER A 251 10.43 10.55 8.22
C SER A 251 10.17 11.77 9.10
N GLN A 252 9.64 12.86 8.55
CA GLN A 252 9.31 14.08 9.30
C GLN A 252 7.81 14.13 9.62
N GLY A 253 7.40 13.48 10.71
CA GLY A 253 6.00 13.49 11.19
C GLY A 253 5.19 12.24 10.83
N GLY A 254 5.76 11.29 10.08
CA GLY A 254 5.18 9.96 9.85
C GLY A 254 5.57 8.93 10.93
N ILE A 255 5.40 7.65 10.63
CA ILE A 255 5.77 6.54 11.52
C ILE A 255 7.26 6.56 11.89
N PRO A 256 8.20 6.84 10.94
CA PRO A 256 9.62 6.82 11.26
C PRO A 256 10.02 7.80 12.38
N ALA A 257 9.36 8.96 12.50
CA ALA A 257 9.60 9.93 13.57
C ALA A 257 9.30 9.37 14.97
N GLU A 258 8.44 8.35 15.06
CA GLU A 258 8.01 7.73 16.31
C GLU A 258 8.79 6.44 16.66
N LEU A 259 9.77 6.01 15.82
CA LEU A 259 10.56 4.78 16.03
C LEU A 259 11.74 4.95 17.00
N GLY A 260 12.01 6.17 17.43
CA GLY A 260 13.15 6.45 18.32
C GLY A 260 14.51 6.16 17.66
N ARG A 261 15.28 5.22 18.20
CA ARG A 261 16.62 4.89 17.67
C ARG A 261 16.66 3.70 16.71
N LEU A 262 15.52 3.13 16.38
CA LEU A 262 15.45 1.99 15.45
C LEU A 262 15.83 2.49 14.03
N PRO A 263 16.88 1.93 13.40
CA PRO A 263 17.27 2.36 12.06
C PRO A 263 16.21 2.00 11.03
N TYR A 264 16.05 2.86 10.04
CA TYR A 264 15.09 2.66 8.96
C TYR A 264 15.57 3.25 7.64
N LYS A 265 14.90 2.87 6.55
CA LYS A 265 15.00 3.48 5.23
C LYS A 265 13.59 3.81 4.71
N VAL A 266 13.48 4.88 3.94
CA VAL A 266 12.21 5.41 3.43
C VAL A 266 12.24 5.54 1.92
N ILE A 267 11.29 4.87 1.26
CA ILE A 267 11.05 4.90 -0.19
C ILE A 267 9.62 5.40 -0.38
N ILE A 268 9.42 6.56 -1.00
CA ILE A 268 8.09 7.15 -1.17
C ILE A 268 7.90 7.81 -2.55
N PRO A 269 6.65 7.94 -3.03
CA PRO A 269 6.35 8.78 -4.18
C PRO A 269 6.59 10.26 -3.83
N PRO A 270 6.91 11.10 -4.84
CA PRO A 270 7.00 12.53 -4.63
C PRO A 270 5.63 13.11 -4.24
N PHE A 271 5.61 14.01 -3.27
CA PHE A 271 4.39 14.71 -2.89
C PHE A 271 4.17 15.98 -3.73
N PRO A 272 2.92 16.32 -4.07
CA PRO A 272 2.63 17.53 -4.85
C PRO A 272 2.87 18.86 -4.10
N SER A 273 3.16 18.81 -2.79
CA SER A 273 3.30 20.00 -1.96
C SER A 273 4.70 20.63 -2.05
N ALA A 274 4.77 21.96 -1.79
CA ALA A 274 5.99 22.76 -1.75
C ALA A 274 6.98 22.39 -0.61
N ILE A 275 6.72 21.31 0.13
CA ILE A 275 7.62 20.82 1.16
C ILE A 275 8.77 20.12 0.45
N GLU A 276 10.00 20.37 0.91
CA GLU A 276 11.19 19.69 0.42
C GLU A 276 11.08 18.18 0.70
N VAL A 277 10.45 17.46 -0.21
CA VAL A 277 10.19 16.01 -0.13
C VAL A 277 11.50 15.23 0.10
N ARG A 278 12.63 15.78 -0.38
CA ARG A 278 13.96 15.19 -0.21
C ARG A 278 14.37 15.02 1.24
N ALA A 279 13.95 15.91 2.14
CA ALA A 279 14.34 15.85 3.56
C ALA A 279 13.65 14.73 4.36
N GLY A 280 12.61 14.10 3.79
CA GLY A 280 11.80 13.09 4.49
C GLY A 280 11.90 11.67 3.94
N ALA A 281 12.76 11.43 2.95
CA ALA A 281 12.91 10.13 2.30
C ALA A 281 14.38 9.85 1.94
N ASP A 282 14.75 8.58 1.86
CA ASP A 282 16.04 8.13 1.31
C ASP A 282 15.94 7.98 -0.22
N TYR A 283 14.76 7.57 -0.74
CA TYR A 283 14.51 7.39 -2.16
C TYR A 283 13.13 7.94 -2.55
N LEU A 284 13.09 8.61 -3.70
CA LEU A 284 11.86 9.07 -4.33
C LEU A 284 11.57 8.25 -5.59
N LEU A 285 10.32 7.88 -5.78
CA LEU A 285 9.88 7.21 -7.02
C LEU A 285 10.00 8.19 -8.19
N ASP A 286 10.48 7.68 -9.35
CA ASP A 286 10.71 8.46 -10.57
C ASP A 286 9.60 8.24 -11.61
#